data_66dd2d06aeeb2af133e6244d77ffe5d5
#
_entry.id   66dd2d06aeeb2af133e6244d77ffe5d5
#
_cell.length_a   1.000
_cell.length_b   1.000
_cell.length_c   1.000
_cell.angle_alpha   90.00
_cell.angle_beta   90.00
_cell.angle_gamma   90.00
#
_symmetry.space_group_name_H-M   'P 1'
#
loop_
_entity.id
_entity.type
_entity.pdbx_description
1 polymer ?
#
loop_
_entity_poly.entity_id
_entity_poly.type
_entity_poly.pdbx_seq_one_letter_code
_entity_poly.pdbx_strand_id
1 'polypeptide(L)'
;MPDTPTTTNATGGEKSPRRFAFLLTPRPWMFTVGILAVTAVILRAEGRLWTCACGSWKVWAGDIWSSHCSQHLFDPYAFTHVSHGFILWFLLASIPRLPDHGWRLRLVVALEAAWEIFENSPLVINRYRMATISYDYLGDTVINALGDVIACLLGALIARRIGLWWTLALFLLLEAALAVAIRDNLILNIVMLLWPIDAVKEWQLSGH
;
A
#
# COMPACT_ATOMS: atom_id res chain seq x y z
N MET A 1 69.43 -29.60 -26.31
CA MET A 1 68.05 -29.91 -25.93
C MET A 1 68.01 -30.11 -24.43
N PRO A 2 67.41 -29.21 -23.68
CA PRO A 2 67.03 -29.51 -22.31
C PRO A 2 65.53 -29.46 -22.18
N ASP A 3 65.02 -30.39 -21.40
CA ASP A 3 63.61 -30.70 -21.15
C ASP A 3 62.94 -29.61 -20.30
N THR A 4 61.71 -29.21 -20.71
CA THR A 4 60.81 -28.34 -19.95
C THR A 4 60.03 -29.16 -18.95
N PRO A 5 59.93 -28.73 -17.69
CA PRO A 5 59.05 -29.36 -16.71
C PRO A 5 57.60 -28.85 -16.86
N THR A 6 56.71 -29.79 -17.04
CA THR A 6 55.26 -29.62 -17.07
C THR A 6 54.73 -29.34 -15.68
N THR A 7 54.26 -28.12 -15.43
CA THR A 7 53.54 -27.76 -14.17
C THR A 7 52.06 -28.16 -14.30
N THR A 8 51.66 -29.17 -13.58
CA THR A 8 50.28 -29.56 -13.37
C THR A 8 49.61 -28.60 -12.39
N ASN A 9 48.78 -27.72 -12.88
CA ASN A 9 47.87 -26.92 -12.05
C ASN A 9 46.68 -27.76 -11.57
N ALA A 10 46.74 -28.18 -10.35
CA ALA A 10 45.59 -28.73 -9.64
C ALA A 10 44.65 -27.56 -9.24
N THR A 11 43.63 -27.32 -10.03
CA THR A 11 42.51 -26.43 -9.64
C THR A 11 41.61 -27.16 -8.63
N GLY A 12 41.85 -26.93 -7.36
CA GLY A 12 40.95 -27.30 -6.27
C GLY A 12 39.67 -26.51 -6.44
N GLY A 13 38.61 -27.15 -6.88
CA GLY A 13 37.28 -26.57 -6.94
C GLY A 13 36.74 -26.26 -5.54
N GLU A 14 36.89 -25.03 -5.09
CA GLU A 14 36.28 -24.52 -3.88
C GLU A 14 34.76 -24.49 -4.08
N LYS A 15 34.07 -25.47 -3.52
CA LYS A 15 32.61 -25.56 -3.54
C LYS A 15 32.04 -24.41 -2.74
N SER A 16 31.58 -23.40 -3.45
CA SER A 16 30.92 -22.21 -2.93
C SER A 16 29.84 -22.56 -1.89
N PRO A 17 29.88 -21.98 -0.67
CA PRO A 17 28.87 -22.23 0.38
C PRO A 17 27.52 -21.59 0.11
N ARG A 18 27.26 -21.07 -1.10
CA ARG A 18 26.05 -20.34 -1.47
C ARG A 18 24.77 -21.19 -1.57
N ARG A 19 24.86 -22.52 -1.60
CA ARG A 19 23.67 -23.38 -1.77
C ARG A 19 22.79 -23.51 -0.52
N PHE A 20 23.31 -23.30 0.67
CA PHE A 20 22.55 -23.41 1.92
C PHE A 20 21.97 -22.07 2.41
N ALA A 21 22.54 -20.92 2.04
CA ALA A 21 22.02 -19.61 2.40
C ALA A 21 20.64 -19.33 1.76
N PHE A 22 20.32 -19.94 0.61
CA PHE A 22 19.02 -19.80 -0.06
C PHE A 22 17.85 -20.41 0.74
N LEU A 23 18.10 -21.43 1.55
CA LEU A 23 17.07 -22.08 2.37
C LEU A 23 16.74 -21.29 3.65
N LEU A 24 17.61 -20.39 4.08
CA LEU A 24 17.45 -19.60 5.29
C LEU A 24 16.94 -18.16 5.05
N THR A 25 16.86 -17.72 3.79
CA THR A 25 16.25 -16.42 3.48
C THR A 25 14.73 -16.57 3.40
N PRO A 26 13.96 -15.90 4.26
CA PRO A 26 12.51 -15.91 4.15
C PRO A 26 12.11 -15.47 2.74
N ARG A 27 11.26 -16.25 2.08
CA ARG A 27 10.75 -15.87 0.77
C ARG A 27 10.06 -14.50 0.89
N PRO A 28 10.21 -13.58 -0.07
CA PRO A 28 9.65 -12.23 0.03
C PRO A 28 8.16 -12.19 0.40
N TRP A 29 7.37 -13.16 -0.08
CA TRP A 29 5.95 -13.26 0.23
C TRP A 29 5.67 -13.61 1.71
N MET A 30 6.56 -14.33 2.38
CA MET A 30 6.39 -14.66 3.81
C MET A 30 6.44 -13.40 4.69
N PHE A 31 7.28 -12.45 4.31
CA PHE A 31 7.34 -11.15 4.99
C PHE A 31 6.03 -10.37 4.82
N THR A 32 5.52 -10.29 3.58
CA THR A 32 4.23 -9.65 3.29
C THR A 32 3.10 -10.31 4.07
N VAL A 33 2.99 -11.64 4.03
CA VAL A 33 1.96 -12.37 4.80
C VAL A 33 2.12 -12.12 6.31
N GLY A 34 3.35 -12.09 6.83
CA GLY A 34 3.61 -11.79 8.23
C GLY A 34 3.13 -10.39 8.62
N ILE A 35 3.41 -9.37 7.79
CA ILE A 35 2.91 -8.01 8.02
C ILE A 35 1.38 -7.98 7.99
N LEU A 36 0.75 -8.55 6.98
CA LEU A 36 -0.72 -8.57 6.88
C LEU A 36 -1.36 -9.24 8.10
N ALA A 37 -0.78 -10.34 8.58
CA ALA A 37 -1.25 -11.02 9.78
C ALA A 37 -1.12 -10.15 11.04
N VAL A 38 0.01 -9.47 11.21
CA VAL A 38 0.23 -8.55 12.34
C VAL A 38 -0.74 -7.36 12.26
N THR A 39 -0.91 -6.77 11.07
CA THR A 39 -1.88 -5.69 10.84
C THR A 39 -3.29 -6.12 11.23
N ALA A 40 -3.73 -7.30 10.77
CA ALA A 40 -5.04 -7.82 11.12
C ALA A 40 -5.24 -7.99 12.64
N VAL A 41 -4.22 -8.48 13.35
CA VAL A 41 -4.27 -8.63 14.82
C VAL A 41 -4.38 -7.27 15.50
N ILE A 42 -3.60 -6.27 15.07
CA ILE A 42 -3.64 -4.93 15.65
C ILE A 42 -5.00 -4.26 15.39
N LEU A 43 -5.48 -4.28 14.15
CA LEU A 43 -6.80 -3.71 13.81
C LEU A 43 -7.94 -4.39 14.60
N ARG A 44 -7.85 -5.70 14.83
CA ARG A 44 -8.79 -6.40 15.72
C ARG A 44 -8.70 -5.91 17.16
N ALA A 45 -7.50 -5.66 17.66
CA ALA A 45 -7.30 -5.11 19.00
C ALA A 45 -7.84 -3.67 19.12
N GLU A 46 -7.83 -2.89 18.04
CA GLU A 46 -8.46 -1.57 17.94
C GLU A 46 -9.99 -1.63 17.80
N GLY A 47 -10.57 -2.83 17.74
CA GLY A 47 -12.02 -3.03 17.67
C GLY A 47 -12.57 -3.06 16.24
N ARG A 48 -11.73 -3.11 15.21
CA ARG A 48 -12.21 -3.21 13.81
C ARG A 48 -12.87 -4.56 13.56
N LEU A 49 -13.97 -4.56 12.80
CA LEU A 49 -14.66 -5.79 12.40
C LEU A 49 -13.82 -6.56 11.37
N TRP A 50 -13.98 -7.88 11.28
CA TRP A 50 -13.34 -8.66 10.22
C TRP A 50 -13.88 -8.30 8.85
N THR A 51 -15.20 -8.18 8.74
CA THR A 51 -15.94 -7.93 7.51
C THR A 51 -17.12 -7.01 7.82
N CYS A 52 -17.83 -6.55 6.79
CA CYS A 52 -18.99 -5.70 6.93
C CYS A 52 -20.03 -6.26 7.92
N ALA A 53 -20.53 -5.40 8.81
CA ALA A 53 -21.59 -5.74 9.77
C ALA A 53 -22.90 -6.20 9.11
N CYS A 54 -23.09 -5.93 7.79
CA CYS A 54 -24.24 -6.36 7.02
C CYS A 54 -24.30 -7.89 6.81
N GLY A 55 -23.27 -8.65 7.18
CA GLY A 55 -23.17 -10.10 7.01
C GLY A 55 -22.95 -10.57 5.57
N SER A 56 -22.91 -9.65 4.58
CA SER A 56 -22.58 -9.98 3.19
C SER A 56 -21.09 -9.76 2.92
N TRP A 57 -20.57 -10.53 1.97
CA TRP A 57 -19.22 -10.35 1.49
C TRP A 57 -19.24 -9.88 0.02
N LYS A 58 -18.53 -8.78 -0.28
CA LYS A 58 -18.40 -8.25 -1.62
C LYS A 58 -16.93 -7.97 -1.92
N VAL A 59 -16.55 -8.13 -3.18
CA VAL A 59 -15.22 -7.71 -3.65
C VAL A 59 -15.17 -6.19 -3.84
N TRP A 60 -16.29 -5.58 -4.22
CA TRP A 60 -16.37 -4.16 -4.55
C TRP A 60 -17.62 -3.50 -3.96
N ALA A 61 -17.43 -2.33 -3.32
CA ALA A 61 -18.49 -1.43 -2.86
C ALA A 61 -18.24 -0.05 -3.49
N GLY A 62 -18.97 0.27 -4.57
CA GLY A 62 -18.66 1.45 -5.39
C GLY A 62 -19.26 2.78 -4.92
N ASP A 63 -20.18 2.75 -3.95
CA ASP A 63 -20.85 3.94 -3.43
C ASP A 63 -20.20 4.41 -2.14
N ILE A 64 -19.49 5.53 -2.21
CA ILE A 64 -18.77 6.12 -1.07
C ILE A 64 -19.70 6.69 0.01
N TRP A 65 -20.98 6.92 -0.32
CA TRP A 65 -21.99 7.43 0.61
C TRP A 65 -22.72 6.32 1.36
N SER A 66 -22.52 5.08 0.95
CA SER A 66 -23.14 3.95 1.59
C SER A 66 -22.40 3.52 2.86
N SER A 67 -23.14 2.89 3.80
CA SER A 67 -22.54 2.23 4.96
C SER A 67 -21.64 1.03 4.59
N HIS A 68 -21.50 0.73 3.32
CA HIS A 68 -20.63 -0.33 2.79
C HIS A 68 -19.24 0.17 2.37
N CYS A 69 -19.04 1.50 2.24
CA CYS A 69 -17.74 2.09 1.99
C CYS A 69 -16.77 1.74 3.12
N SER A 70 -15.55 1.37 2.81
CA SER A 70 -14.54 0.91 3.76
C SER A 70 -14.89 -0.35 4.56
N GLN A 71 -15.91 -1.13 4.11
CA GLN A 71 -16.38 -2.31 4.82
C GLN A 71 -16.25 -3.61 4.02
N HIS A 72 -15.93 -3.53 2.74
CA HIS A 72 -15.71 -4.67 1.84
C HIS A 72 -14.26 -4.68 1.35
N LEU A 73 -13.87 -5.69 0.51
CA LEU A 73 -12.47 -5.86 0.13
C LEU A 73 -11.89 -4.62 -0.56
N PHE A 74 -12.66 -4.02 -1.49
CA PHE A 74 -12.28 -2.80 -2.20
C PHE A 74 -13.45 -1.86 -2.37
N ASP A 75 -13.13 -0.58 -2.44
CA ASP A 75 -14.02 0.53 -2.79
C ASP A 75 -13.25 1.58 -3.63
N PRO A 76 -13.83 2.74 -3.97
CA PRO A 76 -13.13 3.76 -4.74
C PRO A 76 -11.83 4.26 -4.10
N TYR A 77 -11.71 4.22 -2.77
CA TYR A 77 -10.49 4.64 -2.09
C TYR A 77 -9.33 3.66 -2.26
N ALA A 78 -9.58 2.40 -2.64
CA ALA A 78 -8.49 1.49 -3.03
C ALA A 78 -7.57 2.07 -4.12
N PHE A 79 -8.09 2.97 -4.99
CA PHE A 79 -7.26 3.67 -5.97
C PHE A 79 -6.36 4.74 -5.34
N THR A 80 -6.74 5.34 -4.22
CA THR A 80 -5.83 6.24 -3.47
C THR A 80 -4.68 5.46 -2.87
N HIS A 81 -4.90 4.22 -2.42
CA HIS A 81 -3.85 3.32 -1.94
C HIS A 81 -2.94 2.83 -3.09
N VAL A 82 -3.45 2.67 -4.31
CA VAL A 82 -2.59 2.51 -5.51
C VAL A 82 -1.68 3.73 -5.67
N SER A 83 -2.21 4.95 -5.48
CA SER A 83 -1.43 6.19 -5.53
C SER A 83 -0.40 6.27 -4.39
N HIS A 84 -0.68 5.79 -3.17
CA HIS A 84 0.31 5.60 -2.11
C HIS A 84 1.47 4.72 -2.61
N GLY A 85 1.17 3.61 -3.26
CA GLY A 85 2.18 2.72 -3.83
C GLY A 85 3.10 3.42 -4.85
N PHE A 86 2.57 4.29 -5.69
CA PHE A 86 3.35 5.11 -6.61
C PHE A 86 4.32 6.03 -5.86
N ILE A 87 3.80 6.77 -4.89
CA ILE A 87 4.57 7.74 -4.10
C ILE A 87 5.65 7.02 -3.29
N LEU A 88 5.28 6.00 -2.52
CA LEU A 88 6.19 5.26 -1.66
C LEU A 88 7.30 4.58 -2.46
N TRP A 89 7.01 4.02 -3.65
CA TRP A 89 8.01 3.41 -4.50
C TRP A 89 9.12 4.40 -4.87
N PHE A 90 8.77 5.61 -5.35
CA PHE A 90 9.76 6.60 -5.76
C PHE A 90 10.42 7.29 -4.58
N LEU A 91 9.70 7.53 -3.50
CA LEU A 91 10.26 8.06 -2.27
C LEU A 91 11.38 7.13 -1.75
N LEU A 92 11.11 5.83 -1.67
CA LEU A 92 12.11 4.86 -1.25
C LEU A 92 13.22 4.67 -2.29
N ALA A 93 12.93 4.81 -3.59
CA ALA A 93 13.92 4.75 -4.64
C ALA A 93 14.90 5.93 -4.60
N SER A 94 14.51 7.07 -4.05
CA SER A 94 15.37 8.24 -3.89
C SER A 94 16.38 8.12 -2.74
N ILE A 95 16.26 7.10 -1.87
CA ILE A 95 17.18 6.88 -0.75
C ILE A 95 18.41 6.08 -1.24
N PRO A 96 19.63 6.69 -1.30
CA PRO A 96 20.77 6.11 -2.01
C PRO A 96 21.30 4.78 -1.44
N ARG A 97 21.02 4.47 -0.17
CA ARG A 97 21.56 3.30 0.54
C ARG A 97 20.54 2.19 0.77
N LEU A 98 19.33 2.35 0.27
CA LEU A 98 18.35 1.27 0.39
C LEU A 98 18.80 0.07 -0.47
N PRO A 99 18.72 -1.15 0.11
CA PRO A 99 19.00 -2.37 -0.62
C PRO A 99 18.11 -2.51 -1.86
N ASP A 100 18.21 -3.63 -2.51
CA ASP A 100 17.57 -3.95 -3.78
C ASP A 100 16.03 -3.70 -3.81
N HIS A 101 15.47 -3.91 -4.99
CA HIS A 101 14.02 -3.75 -5.22
C HIS A 101 13.15 -4.61 -4.31
N GLY A 102 13.63 -5.76 -3.86
CA GLY A 102 12.88 -6.63 -2.95
C GLY A 102 12.69 -5.99 -1.57
N TRP A 103 13.70 -5.32 -1.05
CA TRP A 103 13.60 -4.58 0.21
C TRP A 103 12.68 -3.36 0.11
N ARG A 104 12.73 -2.64 -1.02
CA ARG A 104 11.84 -1.49 -1.24
C ARG A 104 10.37 -1.90 -1.21
N LEU A 105 10.00 -3.00 -1.87
CA LEU A 105 8.62 -3.51 -1.84
C LEU A 105 8.19 -3.92 -0.42
N ARG A 106 9.08 -4.52 0.37
CA ARG A 106 8.79 -4.86 1.78
C ARG A 106 8.54 -3.60 2.61
N LEU A 107 9.33 -2.56 2.39
CA LEU A 107 9.15 -1.27 3.08
C LEU A 107 7.87 -0.58 2.64
N VAL A 108 7.49 -0.63 1.36
CA VAL A 108 6.19 -0.14 0.89
C VAL A 108 5.06 -0.82 1.66
N VAL A 109 5.05 -2.16 1.72
CA VAL A 109 4.02 -2.92 2.46
C VAL A 109 4.03 -2.58 3.95
N ALA A 110 5.21 -2.42 4.55
CA ALA A 110 5.31 -2.10 5.98
C ALA A 110 4.83 -0.67 6.29
N LEU A 111 5.14 0.31 5.43
CA LEU A 111 4.70 1.70 5.59
C LEU A 111 3.19 1.83 5.40
N GLU A 112 2.64 1.16 4.38
CA GLU A 112 1.20 1.16 4.16
C GLU A 112 0.46 0.47 5.30
N ALA A 113 0.94 -0.68 5.75
CA ALA A 113 0.35 -1.37 6.90
C ALA A 113 0.39 -0.51 8.18
N ALA A 114 1.45 0.27 8.37
CA ALA A 114 1.53 1.22 9.47
C ALA A 114 0.54 2.38 9.29
N TRP A 115 0.32 2.84 8.05
CA TRP A 115 -0.70 3.82 7.72
C TRP A 115 -2.09 3.29 8.04
N GLU A 116 -2.45 2.09 7.60
CA GLU A 116 -3.75 1.46 7.87
C GLU A 116 -4.05 1.37 9.37
N ILE A 117 -3.05 0.96 10.18
CA ILE A 117 -3.20 0.94 11.64
C ILE A 117 -3.43 2.36 12.18
N PHE A 118 -2.67 3.35 11.70
CA PHE A 118 -2.82 4.73 12.15
C PHE A 118 -4.16 5.33 11.72
N GLU A 119 -4.57 5.12 10.47
CA GLU A 119 -5.83 5.62 9.91
C GLU A 119 -7.04 5.08 10.67
N ASN A 120 -6.97 3.82 11.10
CA ASN A 120 -8.02 3.15 11.87
C ASN A 120 -8.00 3.48 13.37
N SER A 121 -7.07 4.33 13.82
CA SER A 121 -7.06 4.84 15.19
C SER A 121 -8.22 5.81 15.45
N PRO A 122 -8.72 5.90 16.69
CA PRO A 122 -9.76 6.86 17.04
C PRO A 122 -9.41 8.31 16.70
N LEU A 123 -8.12 8.67 16.73
CA LEU A 123 -7.64 10.00 16.39
C LEU A 123 -7.97 10.35 14.93
N VAL A 124 -7.60 9.49 14.00
CA VAL A 124 -7.76 9.74 12.55
C VAL A 124 -9.22 9.56 12.14
N ILE A 125 -9.93 8.56 12.64
CA ILE A 125 -11.37 8.39 12.40
C ILE A 125 -12.15 9.65 12.81
N ASN A 126 -11.90 10.18 14.00
CA ASN A 126 -12.55 11.41 14.44
C ASN A 126 -12.15 12.60 13.58
N ARG A 127 -10.90 12.65 13.12
CA ARG A 127 -10.44 13.69 12.21
C ARG A 127 -11.16 13.63 10.86
N TYR A 128 -11.34 12.45 10.26
CA TYR A 128 -12.13 12.26 9.03
C TYR A 128 -13.56 12.78 9.21
N ARG A 129 -14.23 12.39 10.27
CA ARG A 129 -15.61 12.83 10.55
C ARG A 129 -15.75 14.35 10.67
N MET A 130 -14.78 15.01 11.28
CA MET A 130 -14.83 16.45 11.48
C MET A 130 -14.39 17.24 10.25
N ALA A 131 -13.38 16.76 9.53
CA ALA A 131 -12.68 17.53 8.52
C ALA A 131 -13.19 17.28 7.09
N THR A 132 -13.72 16.08 6.81
CA THR A 132 -14.09 15.64 5.46
C THR A 132 -15.60 15.47 5.30
N ILE A 133 -16.01 14.90 4.17
CA ILE A 133 -17.41 14.51 3.91
C ILE A 133 -17.78 13.16 4.52
N SER A 134 -16.83 12.44 5.11
CA SER A 134 -17.01 11.09 5.69
C SER A 134 -17.54 11.16 7.13
N TYR A 135 -18.69 11.81 7.35
CA TYR A 135 -19.27 12.04 8.68
C TYR A 135 -19.55 10.76 9.47
N ASP A 136 -19.93 9.71 8.78
CA ASP A 136 -20.30 8.41 9.36
C ASP A 136 -19.16 7.38 9.29
N TYR A 137 -17.94 7.81 8.95
CA TYR A 137 -16.81 6.90 8.87
C TYR A 137 -16.54 6.22 10.21
N LEU A 138 -16.60 4.91 10.23
CA LEU A 138 -16.42 4.07 11.43
C LEU A 138 -15.02 3.45 11.51
N GLY A 139 -14.17 3.74 10.54
CA GLY A 139 -12.93 3.00 10.27
C GLY A 139 -13.20 1.81 9.38
N ASP A 140 -12.14 1.24 8.83
CA ASP A 140 -12.20 0.13 7.90
C ASP A 140 -12.48 -1.19 8.61
N THR A 141 -13.01 -2.14 7.88
CA THR A 141 -12.92 -3.53 8.32
C THR A 141 -11.50 -4.06 8.08
N VAL A 142 -11.12 -5.11 8.80
CA VAL A 142 -9.82 -5.75 8.60
C VAL A 142 -9.61 -6.17 7.15
N ILE A 143 -10.64 -6.71 6.49
CA ILE A 143 -10.52 -7.15 5.09
C ILE A 143 -10.33 -5.98 4.12
N ASN A 144 -10.93 -4.81 4.40
CA ASN A 144 -10.74 -3.61 3.58
C ASN A 144 -9.31 -3.09 3.74
N ALA A 145 -8.85 -2.82 4.97
CA ALA A 145 -7.49 -2.38 5.23
C ALA A 145 -6.42 -3.32 4.64
N LEU A 146 -6.62 -4.64 4.70
CA LEU A 146 -5.72 -5.59 4.02
C LEU A 146 -5.81 -5.48 2.49
N GLY A 147 -6.98 -5.20 1.94
CA GLY A 147 -7.20 -4.88 0.53
C GLY A 147 -6.41 -3.65 0.10
N ASP A 148 -6.40 -2.62 0.93
CA ASP A 148 -5.73 -1.36 0.66
C ASP A 148 -4.20 -1.49 0.71
N VAL A 149 -3.66 -2.29 1.64
CA VAL A 149 -2.23 -2.69 1.60
C VAL A 149 -1.89 -3.44 0.31
N ILE A 150 -2.78 -4.31 -0.19
CA ILE A 150 -2.57 -5.02 -1.46
C ILE A 150 -2.66 -4.04 -2.64
N ALA A 151 -3.59 -3.08 -2.63
CA ALA A 151 -3.71 -2.04 -3.65
C ALA A 151 -2.45 -1.16 -3.71
N CYS A 152 -1.91 -0.77 -2.57
CA CYS A 152 -0.64 -0.05 -2.48
C CYS A 152 0.54 -0.86 -3.05
N LEU A 153 0.66 -2.14 -2.68
CA LEU A 153 1.68 -3.03 -3.26
C LEU A 153 1.55 -3.12 -4.78
N LEU A 154 0.33 -3.23 -5.31
CA LEU A 154 0.06 -3.24 -6.75
C LEU A 154 0.54 -1.94 -7.40
N GLY A 155 0.24 -0.78 -6.80
CA GLY A 155 0.75 0.52 -7.23
C GLY A 155 2.27 0.56 -7.31
N ALA A 156 2.96 0.11 -6.27
CA ALA A 156 4.43 0.06 -6.27
C ALA A 156 4.99 -0.89 -7.35
N LEU A 157 4.34 -2.01 -7.62
CA LEU A 157 4.74 -2.93 -8.69
C LEU A 157 4.55 -2.31 -10.07
N ILE A 158 3.46 -1.58 -10.29
CA ILE A 158 3.21 -0.82 -11.52
C ILE A 158 4.29 0.25 -11.69
N ALA A 159 4.50 1.10 -10.67
CA ALA A 159 5.51 2.17 -10.69
C ALA A 159 6.91 1.66 -11.00
N ARG A 160 7.29 0.54 -10.37
CA ARG A 160 8.55 -0.16 -10.66
C ARG A 160 8.67 -0.56 -12.12
N ARG A 161 7.56 -0.96 -12.76
CA ARG A 161 7.55 -1.51 -14.12
C ARG A 161 7.58 -0.43 -15.20
N ILE A 162 6.80 0.64 -15.02
CA ILE A 162 6.58 1.66 -16.07
C ILE A 162 7.51 2.87 -15.94
N GLY A 163 8.17 3.05 -14.79
CA GLY A 163 9.08 4.17 -14.54
C GLY A 163 8.37 5.47 -14.16
N LEU A 164 9.16 6.50 -13.81
CA LEU A 164 8.68 7.71 -13.17
C LEU A 164 7.64 8.49 -14.00
N TRP A 165 7.93 8.77 -15.26
CA TRP A 165 7.08 9.66 -16.07
C TRP A 165 5.70 9.05 -16.36
N TRP A 166 5.66 7.77 -16.68
CA TRP A 166 4.40 7.06 -16.87
C TRP A 166 3.62 6.88 -15.57
N THR A 167 4.31 6.69 -14.46
CA THR A 167 3.66 6.63 -13.15
C THR A 167 3.06 7.98 -12.77
N LEU A 168 3.78 9.09 -13.03
CA LEU A 168 3.25 10.43 -12.79
C LEU A 168 2.01 10.71 -13.65
N ALA A 169 2.05 10.34 -14.93
CA ALA A 169 0.89 10.47 -15.81
C ALA A 169 -0.32 9.65 -15.31
N LEU A 170 -0.06 8.41 -14.87
CA LEU A 170 -1.12 7.54 -14.33
C LEU A 170 -1.64 8.06 -12.99
N PHE A 171 -0.78 8.58 -12.12
CA PHE A 171 -1.18 9.23 -10.87
C PHE A 171 -2.13 10.40 -11.14
N LEU A 172 -1.75 11.33 -12.03
CA LEU A 172 -2.60 12.46 -12.38
C LEU A 172 -3.93 12.04 -13.00
N LEU A 173 -3.91 10.98 -13.83
CA LEU A 173 -5.13 10.42 -14.40
C LEU A 173 -6.05 9.83 -13.32
N LEU A 174 -5.51 9.09 -12.34
CA LEU A 174 -6.29 8.55 -11.23
C LEU A 174 -6.88 9.65 -10.36
N GLU A 175 -6.08 10.67 -9.99
CA GLU A 175 -6.55 11.82 -9.22
C GLU A 175 -7.70 12.54 -9.94
N ALA A 176 -7.56 12.79 -11.25
CA ALA A 176 -8.61 13.42 -12.06
C ALA A 176 -9.86 12.53 -12.17
N ALA A 177 -9.69 11.24 -12.41
CA ALA A 177 -10.79 10.28 -12.51
C ALA A 177 -11.59 10.19 -11.21
N LEU A 178 -10.92 10.11 -10.06
CA LEU A 178 -11.55 10.08 -8.74
C LEU A 178 -12.24 11.41 -8.42
N ALA A 179 -11.61 12.56 -8.73
CA ALA A 179 -12.24 13.87 -8.56
C ALA A 179 -13.54 14.00 -9.35
N VAL A 180 -13.62 13.41 -10.56
CA VAL A 180 -14.84 13.41 -11.37
C VAL A 180 -15.85 12.38 -10.87
N ALA A 181 -15.41 11.18 -10.53
CA ALA A 181 -16.30 10.06 -10.21
C ALA A 181 -16.91 10.17 -8.80
N ILE A 182 -16.14 10.58 -7.82
CA ILE A 182 -16.54 10.60 -6.40
C ILE A 182 -16.29 11.95 -5.72
N ARG A 183 -15.82 12.97 -6.46
CA ARG A 183 -15.43 14.29 -5.95
C ARG A 183 -14.46 14.24 -4.77
N ASP A 184 -13.67 13.20 -4.72
CA ASP A 184 -12.60 13.01 -3.75
C ASP A 184 -11.41 12.31 -4.41
N ASN A 185 -10.23 12.45 -3.84
CA ASN A 185 -9.00 11.78 -4.29
C ASN A 185 -7.93 11.88 -3.19
N LEU A 186 -6.75 11.31 -3.41
CA LEU A 186 -5.67 11.31 -2.42
C LEU A 186 -5.25 12.74 -2.04
N ILE A 187 -5.07 13.63 -3.00
CA ILE A 187 -4.63 15.01 -2.74
C ILE A 187 -5.68 15.74 -1.90
N LEU A 188 -6.96 15.66 -2.27
CA LEU A 188 -8.04 16.29 -1.53
C LEU A 188 -8.17 15.72 -0.11
N ASN A 189 -8.05 14.40 0.05
CA ASN A 189 -8.06 13.75 1.34
C ASN A 189 -6.96 14.29 2.26
N ILE A 190 -5.72 14.32 1.78
CA ILE A 190 -4.58 14.86 2.53
C ILE A 190 -4.81 16.33 2.91
N VAL A 191 -5.23 17.16 1.94
CA VAL A 191 -5.50 18.59 2.17
C VAL A 191 -6.58 18.75 3.21
N MET A 192 -7.70 18.05 3.09
CA MET A 192 -8.83 18.19 4.01
C MET A 192 -8.51 17.67 5.41
N LEU A 193 -7.73 16.60 5.52
CA LEU A 193 -7.27 16.10 6.84
C LEU A 193 -6.35 17.08 7.55
N LEU A 194 -5.45 17.74 6.82
CA LEU A 194 -4.48 18.68 7.40
C LEU A 194 -5.09 20.07 7.59
N TRP A 195 -5.80 20.55 6.58
CA TRP A 195 -6.35 21.91 6.52
C TRP A 195 -7.75 21.90 5.89
N PRO A 196 -8.81 21.68 6.66
CA PRO A 196 -10.18 21.65 6.14
C PRO A 196 -10.55 22.96 5.45
N ILE A 197 -11.04 22.86 4.21
CA ILE A 197 -11.46 23.98 3.37
C ILE A 197 -12.96 23.86 3.10
N ASP A 198 -13.77 24.75 3.63
CA ASP A 198 -15.24 24.70 3.54
C ASP A 198 -15.71 24.68 2.07
N ALA A 199 -15.11 25.48 1.19
CA ALA A 199 -15.46 25.51 -0.22
C ALA A 199 -15.21 24.16 -0.91
N VAL A 200 -14.17 23.40 -0.54
CA VAL A 200 -13.92 22.04 -1.05
C VAL A 200 -14.99 21.09 -0.54
N LYS A 201 -15.32 21.17 0.75
CA LYS A 201 -16.35 20.35 1.37
C LYS A 201 -17.73 20.58 0.75
N GLU A 202 -18.12 21.83 0.51
CA GLU A 202 -19.35 22.19 -0.16
C GLU A 202 -19.39 21.67 -1.60
N TRP A 203 -18.28 21.77 -2.34
CA TRP A 203 -18.19 21.21 -3.69
C TRP A 203 -18.31 19.68 -3.68
N GLN A 204 -17.69 18.99 -2.75
CA GLN A 204 -17.80 17.53 -2.59
C GLN A 204 -19.26 17.14 -2.31
N LEU A 205 -19.93 17.81 -1.38
CA LEU A 205 -21.31 17.55 -1.00
C LEU A 205 -22.32 17.87 -2.12
N SER A 206 -22.05 18.85 -2.99
CA SER A 206 -22.97 19.24 -4.07
C SER A 206 -23.11 18.17 -5.18
N GLY A 207 -22.40 17.05 -5.08
CA GLY A 207 -22.49 15.91 -6.00
C GLY A 207 -23.37 14.77 -5.54
N HIS A 208 -23.99 14.94 -4.38
CA HIS A 208 -24.81 13.91 -3.73
C HIS A 208 -26.31 14.24 -3.87
#